data_fcb686a1069d02e19bda762cd4aed5c9
#
_entry.id   fcb686a1069d02e19bda762cd4aed5c9
#
_cell.length_a   1.000
_cell.length_b   1.000
_cell.length_c   1.000
_cell.angle_alpha   90.00
_cell.angle_beta   90.00
_cell.angle_gamma   90.00
#
_symmetry.space_group_name_H-M   'P 1'
#
loop_
_entity.id
_entity.type
_entity.pdbx_description
1 polymer ?
#
loop_
_entity_poly.entity_id
_entity_poly.type
_entity_poly.pdbx_seq_one_letter_code
_entity_poly.pdbx_strand_id
1 'polypeptide(L)'
;MAEYIYQMIKARKAHGDKVILDDVTMAFLPGAKIGMVGPNGAGKSSILKIMAGIDQPSNGEARLTPGYSVGILLQEPPLNEDKTVLGNVEEGVAEIKSKLDRYNEISAAMADPDADFDALMAEMGTLQDALDAANAWDLDSQLEQAMDALRCPPPEAEVKNLSGGERRRVALCKLLLEAPDLLLLDEPTNHLDAESVLWLEQHLAGYQGAVIAVTHDRYFLDHVAQWIAEVDRGHLYPYEGNYSTYLETKEKRLEVQGKKDAKLAKRLKEELEWVRSSAKGRQAKSKARLARYEEMAAEAERTRKLDFEEIQIPPGPRLGNQVLEATNLNKGFDGRTLIDGLSFTLPRNGIVGVVGPNGVGKSTLFKTIVGLEPLDGGDLKIGQTVKLSYVDQSRAGIDPKKTLWEVVSDGLDYIQVGNVEMPSRAYVASFGFKGADQQKPAGVLSGGERNRLNLALTLKQGGNLILLDEPTNDLDVETLGSLENALLEFPGCAVVITHDRWFLDRVATHILAWEGTDENPASWYWFEGNFASYEENKVERLGPEAARPHRVTYRKLTRD
;
A
#
# COMPACT_ATOMS: atom_id res chain seq x y z
N MET A 1 -8.68 36.01 11.62
CA MET A 1 -9.25 34.72 12.07
C MET A 1 -8.68 33.68 11.14
N ALA A 2 -8.19 32.54 11.64
CA ALA A 2 -7.74 31.47 10.74
C ALA A 2 -8.96 31.02 9.93
N GLU A 3 -8.85 31.08 8.60
CA GLU A 3 -9.89 30.62 7.70
C GLU A 3 -9.71 29.10 7.54
N TYR A 4 -10.73 28.35 7.93
CA TYR A 4 -10.71 26.89 7.82
C TYR A 4 -11.14 26.48 6.41
N ILE A 5 -10.43 25.51 5.82
CA ILE A 5 -10.82 24.99 4.50
C ILE A 5 -12.07 24.12 4.60
N TYR A 6 -12.18 23.32 5.67
CA TYR A 6 -13.32 22.42 5.89
C TYR A 6 -13.72 22.40 7.36
N GLN A 7 -15.02 22.26 7.64
CA GLN A 7 -15.56 22.22 9.00
C GLN A 7 -16.60 21.13 9.15
N MET A 8 -16.50 20.39 10.24
CA MET A 8 -17.53 19.48 10.76
C MET A 8 -18.02 20.04 12.09
N ILE A 9 -19.33 20.18 12.26
CA ILE A 9 -19.95 20.70 13.48
C ILE A 9 -21.01 19.70 13.93
N LYS A 10 -20.75 19.01 15.06
CA LYS A 10 -21.62 17.97 15.62
C LYS A 10 -22.07 16.94 14.57
N ALA A 11 -21.16 16.61 13.66
CA ALA A 11 -21.47 15.69 12.58
C ALA A 11 -21.70 14.29 13.13
N ARG A 12 -22.83 13.69 12.74
CA ARG A 12 -23.20 12.32 13.07
C ARG A 12 -23.55 11.56 11.80
N LYS A 13 -23.08 10.33 11.69
CA LYS A 13 -23.39 9.43 10.59
C LYS A 13 -23.51 8.00 11.09
N ALA A 14 -24.56 7.30 10.66
CA ALA A 14 -24.74 5.90 10.91
C ALA A 14 -25.20 5.18 9.62
N HIS A 15 -24.76 3.96 9.45
CA HIS A 15 -25.24 3.02 8.43
C HIS A 15 -25.93 1.83 9.14
N GLY A 16 -27.26 1.85 9.13
CA GLY A 16 -28.04 0.93 9.99
C GLY A 16 -27.69 1.12 11.45
N ASP A 17 -27.32 0.05 12.14
CA ASP A 17 -26.92 0.07 13.54
C ASP A 17 -25.46 0.49 13.77
N LYS A 18 -24.67 0.63 12.70
CA LYS A 18 -23.24 0.98 12.80
C LYS A 18 -23.05 2.50 12.79
N VAL A 19 -22.56 3.03 13.91
CA VAL A 19 -22.18 4.44 14.02
C VAL A 19 -20.81 4.66 13.38
N ILE A 20 -20.75 5.59 12.43
CA ILE A 20 -19.52 6.00 11.72
C ILE A 20 -18.93 7.26 12.32
N LEU A 21 -19.78 8.26 12.60
CA LEU A 21 -19.45 9.49 13.30
C LEU A 21 -20.45 9.71 14.41
N ASP A 22 -19.98 10.14 15.58
CA ASP A 22 -20.79 10.44 16.74
C ASP A 22 -20.41 11.81 17.33
N ASP A 23 -21.21 12.81 17.00
CA ASP A 23 -21.08 14.20 17.49
C ASP A 23 -19.68 14.83 17.26
N VAL A 24 -19.11 14.61 16.06
CA VAL A 24 -17.76 15.07 15.73
C VAL A 24 -17.78 16.56 15.38
N THR A 25 -16.95 17.34 16.09
CA THR A 25 -16.68 18.75 15.79
C THR A 25 -15.19 18.91 15.51
N MET A 26 -14.83 19.24 14.27
CA MET A 26 -13.45 19.40 13.84
C MET A 26 -13.34 20.42 12.70
N ALA A 27 -12.24 21.17 12.69
CA ALA A 27 -11.93 22.13 11.64
C ALA A 27 -10.56 21.81 11.03
N PHE A 28 -10.45 21.97 9.73
CA PHE A 28 -9.25 21.65 8.95
C PHE A 28 -8.66 22.94 8.39
N LEU A 29 -7.34 23.09 8.50
CA LEU A 29 -6.63 24.28 8.04
C LEU A 29 -6.19 24.11 6.57
N PRO A 30 -6.14 25.21 5.80
CA PRO A 30 -5.52 25.19 4.47
C PRO A 30 -4.08 24.72 4.56
N GLY A 31 -3.64 23.96 3.56
CA GLY A 31 -2.27 23.44 3.46
C GLY A 31 -1.92 22.32 4.44
N ALA A 32 -2.80 21.94 5.38
CA ALA A 32 -2.52 20.89 6.35
C ALA A 32 -2.38 19.51 5.69
N LYS A 33 -1.41 18.71 6.14
CA LYS A 33 -1.18 17.33 5.71
C LYS A 33 -1.64 16.39 6.83
N ILE A 34 -2.72 15.66 6.60
CA ILE A 34 -3.40 14.87 7.62
C ILE A 34 -3.47 13.41 7.20
N GLY A 35 -2.87 12.54 7.99
CA GLY A 35 -3.03 11.08 7.87
C GLY A 35 -4.22 10.62 8.70
N MET A 36 -5.16 9.90 8.09
CA MET A 36 -6.31 9.33 8.80
C MET A 36 -6.10 7.85 9.03
N VAL A 37 -6.05 7.44 10.28
CA VAL A 37 -5.80 6.05 10.72
C VAL A 37 -6.96 5.50 11.53
N GLY A 38 -7.03 4.18 11.66
CA GLY A 38 -8.04 3.49 12.46
C GLY A 38 -8.36 2.11 11.92
N PRO A 39 -9.09 1.27 12.67
CA PRO A 39 -9.42 -0.08 12.28
C PRO A 39 -10.19 -0.16 10.96
N ASN A 40 -10.09 -1.31 10.28
CA ASN A 40 -10.87 -1.56 9.09
C ASN A 40 -12.37 -1.55 9.43
N GLY A 41 -13.14 -0.87 8.58
CA GLY A 41 -14.56 -0.67 8.81
C GLY A 41 -14.90 0.39 9.87
N ALA A 42 -13.95 1.18 10.39
CA ALA A 42 -14.23 2.30 11.28
C ALA A 42 -14.97 3.47 10.61
N GLY A 43 -15.05 3.47 9.26
CA GLY A 43 -15.76 4.48 8.50
C GLY A 43 -14.88 5.54 7.85
N LYS A 44 -13.57 5.33 7.77
CA LYS A 44 -12.61 6.27 7.17
C LYS A 44 -13.03 6.74 5.76
N SER A 45 -13.33 5.82 4.85
CA SER A 45 -13.79 6.13 3.50
C SER A 45 -15.15 6.86 3.48
N SER A 46 -16.04 6.57 4.44
CA SER A 46 -17.32 7.29 4.56
C SER A 46 -17.09 8.74 4.98
N ILE A 47 -16.12 9.01 5.86
CA ILE A 47 -15.72 10.36 6.25
C ILE A 47 -15.20 11.12 5.03
N LEU A 48 -14.32 10.51 4.23
CA LEU A 48 -13.83 11.15 3.00
C LEU A 48 -14.98 11.47 2.02
N LYS A 49 -15.95 10.55 1.85
CA LYS A 49 -17.13 10.79 1.00
C LYS A 49 -18.00 11.95 1.51
N ILE A 50 -18.15 12.09 2.84
CA ILE A 50 -18.84 13.24 3.43
C ILE A 50 -18.04 14.52 3.13
N MET A 51 -16.72 14.51 3.29
CA MET A 51 -15.88 15.66 3.03
C MET A 51 -15.88 16.07 1.55
N ALA A 52 -16.01 15.12 0.64
CA ALA A 52 -16.14 15.36 -0.80
C ALA A 52 -17.56 15.82 -1.21
N GLY A 53 -18.52 15.86 -0.29
CA GLY A 53 -19.91 16.19 -0.60
C GLY A 53 -20.69 15.09 -1.33
N ILE A 54 -20.11 13.88 -1.49
CA ILE A 54 -20.75 12.72 -2.12
C ILE A 54 -21.82 12.14 -1.18
N ASP A 55 -21.56 12.18 0.13
CA ASP A 55 -22.47 11.73 1.18
C ASP A 55 -22.73 12.88 2.16
N GLN A 56 -23.80 12.77 2.95
CA GLN A 56 -24.19 13.78 3.91
C GLN A 56 -24.20 13.19 5.34
N PRO A 57 -23.83 13.97 6.37
CA PRO A 57 -24.04 13.55 7.74
C PRO A 57 -25.54 13.35 8.02
N SER A 58 -25.87 12.36 8.86
CA SER A 58 -27.27 12.13 9.27
C SER A 58 -27.79 13.22 10.21
N ASN A 59 -26.89 13.92 10.91
CA ASN A 59 -27.16 15.06 11.77
C ASN A 59 -25.90 15.94 11.88
N GLY A 60 -26.05 17.20 12.25
CA GLY A 60 -24.96 18.18 12.29
C GLY A 60 -24.64 18.73 10.90
N GLU A 61 -23.50 19.40 10.79
CA GLU A 61 -23.05 20.05 9.56
C GLU A 61 -21.66 19.56 9.17
N ALA A 62 -21.43 19.41 7.85
CA ALA A 62 -20.12 19.15 7.28
C ALA A 62 -20.03 19.96 5.98
N ARG A 63 -19.11 20.93 5.92
CA ARG A 63 -19.06 21.88 4.80
C ARG A 63 -17.65 22.28 4.41
N LEU A 64 -17.45 22.39 3.11
CA LEU A 64 -16.31 23.06 2.50
C LEU A 64 -16.54 24.58 2.56
N THR A 65 -15.51 25.35 2.86
CA THR A 65 -15.60 26.82 2.83
C THR A 65 -15.77 27.28 1.38
N PRO A 66 -16.73 28.21 1.11
CA PRO A 66 -16.93 28.72 -0.24
C PRO A 66 -15.66 29.32 -0.85
N GLY A 67 -15.40 29.00 -2.12
CA GLY A 67 -14.23 29.46 -2.86
C GLY A 67 -13.08 28.44 -2.90
N TYR A 68 -13.14 27.38 -2.11
CA TYR A 68 -12.20 26.26 -2.20
C TYR A 68 -12.75 25.12 -3.04
N SER A 69 -11.85 24.42 -3.73
CA SER A 69 -12.13 23.21 -4.51
C SER A 69 -11.79 21.94 -3.70
N VAL A 70 -12.49 20.84 -3.99
CA VAL A 70 -12.23 19.53 -3.38
C VAL A 70 -12.16 18.46 -4.45
N GLY A 71 -11.14 17.60 -4.35
CA GLY A 71 -11.00 16.43 -5.19
C GLY A 71 -10.80 15.17 -4.35
N ILE A 72 -11.31 14.04 -4.82
CA ILE A 72 -11.25 12.76 -4.10
C ILE A 72 -10.80 11.61 -4.99
N LEU A 73 -9.86 10.82 -4.48
CA LEU A 73 -9.53 9.50 -5.03
C LEU A 73 -10.38 8.45 -4.34
N LEU A 74 -11.31 7.86 -5.06
CA LEU A 74 -12.13 6.74 -4.59
C LEU A 74 -11.44 5.40 -4.84
N GLN A 75 -11.89 4.34 -4.17
CA GLN A 75 -11.42 2.96 -4.45
C GLN A 75 -11.71 2.53 -5.89
N GLU A 76 -12.87 2.90 -6.42
CA GLU A 76 -13.27 2.74 -7.81
C GLU A 76 -13.51 4.12 -8.41
N PRO A 77 -12.46 4.76 -8.97
CA PRO A 77 -12.59 6.11 -9.48
C PRO A 77 -13.37 6.13 -10.80
N PRO A 78 -14.29 7.08 -10.98
CA PRO A 78 -14.95 7.28 -12.26
C PRO A 78 -13.94 7.86 -13.27
N LEU A 79 -13.72 7.13 -14.37
CA LEU A 79 -12.97 7.60 -15.53
C LEU A 79 -13.89 7.56 -16.74
N ASN A 80 -13.64 8.42 -17.72
CA ASN A 80 -14.37 8.44 -18.97
C ASN A 80 -13.93 7.26 -19.84
N GLU A 81 -14.81 6.28 -20.02
CA GLU A 81 -14.51 5.04 -20.74
C GLU A 81 -14.38 5.24 -22.25
N ASP A 82 -14.90 6.36 -22.77
CA ASP A 82 -14.82 6.71 -24.21
C ASP A 82 -13.50 7.40 -24.58
N LYS A 83 -12.63 7.69 -23.59
CA LYS A 83 -11.35 8.35 -23.78
C LYS A 83 -10.17 7.41 -23.53
N THR A 84 -9.03 7.80 -24.07
CA THR A 84 -7.73 7.17 -23.76
C THR A 84 -7.24 7.55 -22.36
N VAL A 85 -6.14 6.93 -21.92
CA VAL A 85 -5.45 7.29 -20.69
C VAL A 85 -5.07 8.77 -20.70
N LEU A 86 -4.37 9.24 -21.74
CA LEU A 86 -4.00 10.64 -21.88
C LEU A 86 -5.22 11.56 -21.87
N GLY A 87 -6.26 11.23 -22.63
CA GLY A 87 -7.48 12.03 -22.69
C GLY A 87 -8.20 12.18 -21.34
N ASN A 88 -8.09 11.18 -20.45
CA ASN A 88 -8.59 11.29 -19.07
C ASN A 88 -7.68 12.15 -18.18
N VAL A 89 -6.37 12.04 -18.33
CA VAL A 89 -5.41 12.85 -17.56
C VAL A 89 -5.53 14.33 -17.96
N GLU A 90 -5.65 14.63 -19.26
CA GLU A 90 -5.85 15.99 -19.78
C GLU A 90 -7.13 16.66 -19.28
N GLU A 91 -8.18 15.87 -18.95
CA GLU A 91 -9.38 16.45 -18.33
C GLU A 91 -9.09 17.15 -17.00
N GLY A 92 -8.12 16.65 -16.21
CA GLY A 92 -7.71 17.28 -14.95
C GLY A 92 -7.09 18.66 -15.12
N VAL A 93 -6.49 18.91 -16.29
CA VAL A 93 -5.83 20.18 -16.61
C VAL A 93 -6.55 20.96 -17.71
N ALA A 94 -7.79 20.58 -18.06
CA ALA A 94 -8.51 21.14 -19.21
C ALA A 94 -8.65 22.67 -19.15
N GLU A 95 -8.89 23.24 -17.97
CA GLU A 95 -9.02 24.69 -17.82
C GLU A 95 -7.70 25.41 -18.10
N ILE A 96 -6.59 24.91 -17.53
CA ILE A 96 -5.27 25.55 -17.74
C ILE A 96 -4.76 25.32 -19.17
N LYS A 97 -5.04 24.15 -19.73
CA LYS A 97 -4.72 23.83 -21.13
C LYS A 97 -5.45 24.77 -22.09
N SER A 98 -6.73 25.05 -21.85
CA SER A 98 -7.50 25.99 -22.67
C SER A 98 -6.94 27.43 -22.60
N LYS A 99 -6.40 27.85 -21.44
CA LYS A 99 -5.72 29.14 -21.31
C LYS A 99 -4.41 29.17 -22.07
N LEU A 100 -3.64 28.07 -22.04
CA LEU A 100 -2.38 27.94 -22.80
C LEU A 100 -2.65 27.95 -24.32
N ASP A 101 -3.66 27.20 -24.77
CA ASP A 101 -4.05 27.20 -26.19
C ASP A 101 -4.50 28.60 -26.61
N ARG A 102 -5.31 29.29 -25.78
CA ARG A 102 -5.76 30.64 -26.07
C ARG A 102 -4.60 31.64 -26.10
N TYR A 103 -3.62 31.51 -25.21
CA TYR A 103 -2.40 32.32 -25.24
C TYR A 103 -1.62 32.13 -26.56
N ASN A 104 -1.48 30.90 -27.03
CA ASN A 104 -0.83 30.56 -28.28
C ASN A 104 -1.60 31.12 -29.51
N GLU A 105 -2.94 31.03 -29.49
CA GLU A 105 -3.81 31.62 -30.52
C GLU A 105 -3.64 33.14 -30.59
N ILE A 106 -3.63 33.83 -29.45
CA ILE A 106 -3.40 35.28 -29.39
C ILE A 106 -2.01 35.63 -29.92
N SER A 107 -0.99 34.86 -29.51
CA SER A 107 0.38 35.07 -30.00
C SER A 107 0.47 34.92 -31.52
N ALA A 108 -0.26 33.98 -32.11
CA ALA A 108 -0.36 33.81 -33.55
C ALA A 108 -1.16 34.96 -34.22
N ALA A 109 -2.28 35.38 -33.61
CA ALA A 109 -3.14 36.46 -34.13
C ALA A 109 -2.46 37.82 -34.10
N MET A 110 -1.47 38.06 -33.23
CA MET A 110 -0.66 39.27 -33.22
C MET A 110 0.22 39.47 -34.49
N ALA A 111 0.36 38.44 -35.31
CA ALA A 111 1.05 38.53 -36.59
C ALA A 111 0.16 39.15 -37.70
N ASP A 112 -1.16 39.31 -37.45
CA ASP A 112 -2.10 39.89 -38.39
C ASP A 112 -2.05 41.44 -38.30
N PRO A 113 -1.76 42.17 -39.40
CA PRO A 113 -1.69 43.64 -39.40
C PRO A 113 -3.03 44.32 -39.04
N ASP A 114 -4.15 43.64 -39.18
CA ASP A 114 -5.51 44.16 -38.89
C ASP A 114 -6.00 43.79 -37.48
N ALA A 115 -5.15 43.19 -36.64
CA ALA A 115 -5.52 42.77 -35.28
C ALA A 115 -5.67 43.96 -34.32
N ASP A 116 -6.61 43.85 -33.37
CA ASP A 116 -6.74 44.78 -32.24
C ASP A 116 -5.66 44.46 -31.18
N PHE A 117 -4.47 45.09 -31.38
CA PHE A 117 -3.31 44.86 -30.53
C PHE A 117 -3.54 45.18 -29.06
N ASP A 118 -4.29 46.25 -28.74
CA ASP A 118 -4.51 46.65 -27.35
C ASP A 118 -5.38 45.64 -26.58
N ALA A 119 -6.43 45.15 -27.23
CA ALA A 119 -7.29 44.13 -26.65
C ALA A 119 -6.56 42.78 -26.50
N LEU A 120 -5.79 42.36 -27.52
CA LEU A 120 -5.03 41.11 -27.50
C LEU A 120 -3.92 41.15 -26.44
N MET A 121 -3.22 42.26 -26.26
CA MET A 121 -2.18 42.43 -25.25
C MET A 121 -2.75 42.38 -23.82
N ALA A 122 -3.93 43.00 -23.59
CA ALA A 122 -4.57 42.94 -22.29
C ALA A 122 -5.02 41.51 -21.92
N GLU A 123 -5.64 40.78 -22.87
CA GLU A 123 -6.02 39.38 -22.69
C GLU A 123 -4.79 38.49 -22.47
N MET A 124 -3.72 38.68 -23.28
CA MET A 124 -2.47 37.94 -23.16
C MET A 124 -1.80 38.12 -21.80
N GLY A 125 -1.77 39.34 -21.25
CA GLY A 125 -1.24 39.60 -19.91
C GLY A 125 -2.02 38.85 -18.82
N THR A 126 -3.35 38.82 -18.90
CA THR A 126 -4.19 38.10 -17.95
C THR A 126 -3.96 36.59 -18.02
N LEU A 127 -3.82 36.05 -19.24
CA LEU A 127 -3.52 34.62 -19.45
C LEU A 127 -2.11 34.27 -18.96
N GLN A 128 -1.12 35.15 -19.22
CA GLN A 128 0.24 34.97 -18.74
C GLN A 128 0.30 34.88 -17.23
N ASP A 129 -0.33 35.83 -16.52
CA ASP A 129 -0.40 35.80 -15.05
C ASP A 129 -1.00 34.48 -14.53
N ALA A 130 -2.04 33.98 -15.19
CA ALA A 130 -2.68 32.71 -14.81
C ALA A 130 -1.79 31.50 -15.09
N LEU A 131 -1.07 31.48 -16.22
CA LEU A 131 -0.13 30.41 -16.61
C LEU A 131 1.11 30.41 -15.73
N ASP A 132 1.63 31.58 -15.37
CA ASP A 132 2.76 31.76 -14.44
C ASP A 132 2.38 31.24 -13.04
N ALA A 133 1.18 31.62 -12.55
CA ALA A 133 0.69 31.16 -11.25
C ALA A 133 0.51 29.63 -11.18
N ALA A 134 0.12 29.00 -12.30
CA ALA A 134 -0.06 27.57 -12.41
C ALA A 134 1.24 26.82 -12.84
N ASN A 135 2.33 27.55 -13.13
CA ASN A 135 3.57 27.00 -13.71
C ASN A 135 3.31 26.10 -14.94
N ALA A 136 2.41 26.54 -15.83
CA ALA A 136 1.82 25.70 -16.87
C ALA A 136 2.47 25.83 -18.26
N TRP A 137 3.62 26.49 -18.37
CA TRP A 137 4.31 26.68 -19.66
C TRP A 137 4.86 25.39 -20.27
N ASP A 138 5.14 24.40 -19.43
CA ASP A 138 5.65 23.09 -19.84
C ASP A 138 4.67 21.96 -19.42
N LEU A 139 3.36 22.21 -19.69
CA LEU A 139 2.28 21.35 -19.24
C LEU A 139 2.40 19.92 -19.77
N ASP A 140 2.75 19.76 -21.05
CA ASP A 140 2.89 18.43 -21.65
C ASP A 140 4.00 17.60 -20.98
N SER A 141 5.13 18.23 -20.64
CA SER A 141 6.21 17.59 -19.91
C SER A 141 5.80 17.21 -18.47
N GLN A 142 5.02 18.06 -17.80
CA GLN A 142 4.50 17.76 -16.47
C GLN A 142 3.52 16.57 -16.49
N LEU A 143 2.65 16.50 -17.50
CA LEU A 143 1.75 15.37 -17.73
C LEU A 143 2.54 14.07 -17.93
N GLU A 144 3.55 14.10 -18.81
CA GLU A 144 4.39 12.94 -19.11
C GLU A 144 5.15 12.48 -17.86
N GLN A 145 5.79 13.41 -17.12
CA GLN A 145 6.50 13.09 -15.89
C GLN A 145 5.60 12.48 -14.82
N ALA A 146 4.39 13.01 -14.60
CA ALA A 146 3.45 12.47 -13.62
C ALA A 146 2.95 11.09 -14.04
N MET A 147 2.64 10.89 -15.32
CA MET A 147 2.21 9.60 -15.86
C MET A 147 3.32 8.55 -15.74
N ASP A 148 4.58 8.92 -16.00
CA ASP A 148 5.72 8.02 -15.89
C ASP A 148 6.01 7.66 -14.43
N ALA A 149 6.02 8.63 -13.53
CA ALA A 149 6.26 8.42 -12.11
C ALA A 149 5.22 7.50 -11.46
N LEU A 150 3.96 7.63 -11.84
CA LEU A 150 2.88 6.75 -11.38
C LEU A 150 2.74 5.48 -12.23
N ARG A 151 3.62 5.27 -13.22
CA ARG A 151 3.59 4.13 -14.13
C ARG A 151 2.20 3.91 -14.73
N CYS A 152 1.59 5.00 -15.22
CA CYS A 152 0.33 4.92 -15.92
C CYS A 152 0.47 4.05 -17.18
N PRO A 153 -0.62 3.39 -17.63
CA PRO A 153 -0.63 2.69 -18.91
C PRO A 153 -0.26 3.61 -20.08
N PRO A 154 0.07 3.06 -21.25
CA PRO A 154 0.39 3.86 -22.43
C PRO A 154 -0.68 4.93 -22.70
N PRO A 155 -0.28 6.15 -23.13
CA PRO A 155 -1.19 7.29 -23.35
C PRO A 155 -2.39 6.96 -24.23
N GLU A 156 -2.19 6.11 -25.24
CA GLU A 156 -3.20 5.73 -26.24
C GLU A 156 -4.08 4.56 -25.79
N ALA A 157 -3.82 3.95 -24.62
CA ALA A 157 -4.60 2.83 -24.12
C ALA A 157 -6.04 3.26 -23.81
N GLU A 158 -7.01 2.44 -24.17
CA GLU A 158 -8.42 2.67 -23.87
C GLU A 158 -8.72 2.31 -22.42
N VAL A 159 -9.34 3.22 -21.68
CA VAL A 159 -9.62 3.05 -20.25
C VAL A 159 -10.51 1.84 -19.95
N LYS A 160 -11.44 1.49 -20.84
CA LYS A 160 -12.33 0.32 -20.67
C LYS A 160 -11.59 -1.02 -20.55
N ASN A 161 -10.35 -1.11 -21.08
CA ASN A 161 -9.54 -2.33 -21.11
C ASN A 161 -8.55 -2.41 -19.94
N LEU A 162 -8.53 -1.40 -19.05
CA LEU A 162 -7.60 -1.31 -17.94
C LEU A 162 -8.06 -2.15 -16.75
N SER A 163 -7.10 -2.73 -16.04
CA SER A 163 -7.32 -3.34 -14.72
C SER A 163 -7.72 -2.28 -13.69
N GLY A 164 -8.32 -2.70 -12.57
CA GLY A 164 -8.69 -1.79 -11.47
C GLY A 164 -7.51 -0.97 -10.93
N GLY A 165 -6.34 -1.60 -10.79
CA GLY A 165 -5.12 -0.91 -10.34
C GLY A 165 -4.61 0.12 -11.35
N GLU A 166 -4.67 -0.17 -12.65
CA GLU A 166 -4.31 0.78 -13.71
C GLU A 166 -5.26 1.96 -13.76
N ARG A 167 -6.59 1.71 -13.72
CA ARG A 167 -7.60 2.78 -13.62
C ARG A 167 -7.33 3.71 -12.44
N ARG A 168 -6.94 3.14 -11.31
CA ARG A 168 -6.65 3.90 -10.10
C ARG A 168 -5.42 4.79 -10.25
N ARG A 169 -4.34 4.31 -10.88
CA ARG A 169 -3.14 5.12 -11.16
C ARG A 169 -3.44 6.29 -12.10
N VAL A 170 -4.24 6.05 -13.14
CA VAL A 170 -4.71 7.12 -14.06
C VAL A 170 -5.53 8.17 -13.32
N ALA A 171 -6.46 7.74 -12.46
CA ALA A 171 -7.29 8.65 -11.68
C ALA A 171 -6.48 9.45 -10.66
N LEU A 172 -5.50 8.82 -10.01
CA LEU A 172 -4.58 9.51 -9.10
C LEU A 172 -3.77 10.56 -9.87
N CYS A 173 -3.21 10.20 -11.03
CA CYS A 173 -2.47 11.12 -11.89
C CYS A 173 -3.32 12.34 -12.28
N LYS A 174 -4.54 12.11 -12.79
CA LYS A 174 -5.51 13.16 -13.11
C LYS A 174 -5.76 14.09 -11.93
N LEU A 175 -6.05 13.52 -10.77
CA LEU A 175 -6.40 14.26 -9.55
C LEU A 175 -5.24 15.11 -9.02
N LEU A 176 -4.00 14.60 -9.06
CA LEU A 176 -2.81 15.35 -8.65
C LEU A 176 -2.53 16.54 -9.56
N LEU A 177 -2.78 16.38 -10.85
CA LEU A 177 -2.61 17.44 -11.86
C LEU A 177 -3.75 18.48 -11.82
N GLU A 178 -4.95 18.09 -11.44
CA GLU A 178 -6.08 19.00 -11.18
C GLU A 178 -5.78 19.95 -10.00
N ALA A 179 -4.96 19.50 -9.07
CA ALA A 179 -4.44 20.26 -7.92
C ALA A 179 -5.52 20.99 -7.09
N PRO A 180 -6.58 20.31 -6.57
CA PRO A 180 -7.64 20.95 -5.78
C PRO A 180 -7.08 21.48 -4.45
N ASP A 181 -7.75 22.52 -3.87
CA ASP A 181 -7.37 23.08 -2.58
C ASP A 181 -7.47 22.08 -1.42
N LEU A 182 -8.41 21.15 -1.49
CA LEU A 182 -8.57 20.03 -0.57
C LEU A 182 -8.49 18.70 -1.33
N LEU A 183 -7.42 17.97 -1.11
CA LEU A 183 -7.15 16.67 -1.73
C LEU A 183 -7.47 15.53 -0.75
N LEU A 184 -8.42 14.67 -1.13
CA LEU A 184 -8.87 13.53 -0.33
C LEU A 184 -8.42 12.23 -0.99
N LEU A 185 -7.59 11.45 -0.30
CA LEU A 185 -6.97 10.24 -0.84
C LEU A 185 -7.38 9.02 -0.01
N ASP A 186 -8.09 8.08 -0.62
CA ASP A 186 -8.46 6.80 0.01
C ASP A 186 -7.50 5.71 -0.44
N GLU A 187 -6.58 5.28 0.42
CA GLU A 187 -5.52 4.29 0.17
C GLU A 187 -4.67 4.58 -1.10
N PRO A 188 -4.05 5.78 -1.22
CA PRO A 188 -3.38 6.19 -2.45
C PRO A 188 -2.14 5.34 -2.79
N THR A 189 -1.53 4.68 -1.82
CA THR A 189 -0.34 3.84 -1.97
C THR A 189 -0.66 2.42 -2.47
N ASN A 190 -1.92 1.98 -2.38
CA ASN A 190 -2.34 0.67 -2.86
C ASN A 190 -2.14 0.54 -4.38
N HIS A 191 -1.56 -0.56 -4.82
CA HIS A 191 -1.21 -0.87 -6.21
C HIS A 191 -0.09 -0.01 -6.81
N LEU A 192 0.57 0.83 -6.01
CA LEU A 192 1.81 1.51 -6.39
C LEU A 192 3.01 0.66 -5.97
N ASP A 193 4.07 0.71 -6.74
CA ASP A 193 5.36 0.17 -6.30
C ASP A 193 6.11 1.18 -5.42
N ALA A 194 7.17 0.72 -4.76
CA ALA A 194 7.91 1.54 -3.80
C ALA A 194 8.45 2.85 -4.38
N GLU A 195 8.86 2.85 -5.66
CA GLU A 195 9.39 4.03 -6.33
C GLU A 195 8.29 5.06 -6.62
N SER A 196 7.11 4.60 -7.09
CA SER A 196 5.95 5.46 -7.30
C SER A 196 5.41 6.03 -5.97
N VAL A 197 5.46 5.25 -4.87
CA VAL A 197 5.11 5.74 -3.53
C VAL A 197 6.06 6.83 -3.09
N LEU A 198 7.37 6.65 -3.27
CA LEU A 198 8.37 7.67 -2.91
C LEU A 198 8.16 8.98 -3.69
N TRP A 199 7.88 8.89 -4.97
CA TRP A 199 7.55 10.07 -5.78
C TRP A 199 6.28 10.76 -5.27
N LEU A 200 5.22 9.99 -4.94
CA LEU A 200 3.98 10.52 -4.39
C LEU A 200 4.21 11.23 -3.05
N GLU A 201 5.02 10.67 -2.16
CA GLU A 201 5.44 11.31 -0.89
C GLU A 201 6.08 12.67 -1.14
N GLN A 202 7.05 12.74 -2.05
CA GLN A 202 7.75 13.99 -2.40
C GLN A 202 6.79 15.02 -3.02
N HIS A 203 5.91 14.59 -3.91
CA HIS A 203 4.91 15.44 -4.54
C HIS A 203 3.95 16.04 -3.51
N LEU A 204 3.41 15.21 -2.60
CA LEU A 204 2.47 15.65 -1.57
C LEU A 204 3.11 16.48 -0.46
N ALA A 205 4.39 16.27 -0.16
CA ALA A 205 5.14 17.13 0.77
C ALA A 205 5.25 18.58 0.24
N GLY A 206 5.39 18.75 -1.08
CA GLY A 206 5.41 20.05 -1.76
C GLY A 206 4.04 20.62 -2.14
N TYR A 207 2.97 19.86 -1.97
CA TYR A 207 1.62 20.23 -2.39
C TYR A 207 1.09 21.43 -1.59
N GLN A 208 0.57 22.46 -2.28
CA GLN A 208 0.13 23.70 -1.61
C GLN A 208 -1.21 23.56 -0.90
N GLY A 209 -2.13 22.75 -1.43
CA GLY A 209 -3.43 22.48 -0.85
C GLY A 209 -3.38 21.62 0.43
N ALA A 210 -4.50 21.53 1.12
CA ALA A 210 -4.66 20.59 2.21
C ALA A 210 -4.79 19.15 1.68
N VAL A 211 -4.17 18.19 2.35
CA VAL A 211 -4.24 16.77 2.00
C VAL A 211 -4.76 15.97 3.18
N ILE A 212 -5.77 15.15 2.93
CA ILE A 212 -6.25 14.15 3.91
C ILE A 212 -6.12 12.78 3.25
N ALA A 213 -5.21 11.96 3.76
CA ALA A 213 -4.94 10.62 3.23
C ALA A 213 -5.35 9.55 4.24
N VAL A 214 -6.24 8.65 3.82
CA VAL A 214 -6.48 7.38 4.51
C VAL A 214 -5.48 6.39 3.95
N THR A 215 -4.57 5.89 4.76
CA THR A 215 -3.62 4.86 4.34
C THR A 215 -3.11 4.04 5.51
N HIS A 216 -2.66 2.84 5.22
CA HIS A 216 -1.98 1.95 6.16
C HIS A 216 -0.47 1.94 5.95
N ASP A 217 0.05 2.67 4.97
CA ASP A 217 1.48 2.88 4.74
C ASP A 217 2.07 3.82 5.78
N ARG A 218 2.80 3.25 6.74
CA ARG A 218 3.36 3.96 7.89
C ARG A 218 4.50 4.90 7.51
N TYR A 219 5.30 4.56 6.48
CA TYR A 219 6.33 5.48 5.98
C TYR A 219 5.71 6.69 5.29
N PHE A 220 4.67 6.47 4.48
CA PHE A 220 3.92 7.57 3.89
C PHE A 220 3.36 8.50 4.96
N LEU A 221 2.75 7.96 6.03
CA LEU A 221 2.25 8.76 7.13
C LEU A 221 3.36 9.49 7.91
N ASP A 222 4.54 8.88 8.03
CA ASP A 222 5.66 9.49 8.74
C ASP A 222 6.33 10.62 7.96
N HIS A 223 6.37 10.52 6.62
CA HIS A 223 7.02 11.50 5.75
C HIS A 223 6.10 12.63 5.31
N VAL A 224 4.81 12.36 5.09
CA VAL A 224 3.87 13.32 4.53
C VAL A 224 3.01 13.99 5.61
N ALA A 225 2.54 13.25 6.61
CA ALA A 225 1.58 13.78 7.58
C ALA A 225 2.22 14.72 8.60
N GLN A 226 1.57 15.85 8.83
CA GLN A 226 1.85 16.80 9.91
C GLN A 226 0.88 16.60 11.07
N TRP A 227 -0.24 15.95 10.80
CA TRP A 227 -1.28 15.59 11.76
C TRP A 227 -1.76 14.19 11.50
N ILE A 228 -2.05 13.45 12.55
CA ILE A 228 -2.74 12.17 12.47
C ILE A 228 -4.14 12.32 13.07
N ALA A 229 -5.17 11.94 12.31
CA ALA A 229 -6.55 11.85 12.77
C ALA A 229 -6.93 10.39 12.99
N GLU A 230 -7.01 9.96 14.24
CA GLU A 230 -7.42 8.59 14.58
C GLU A 230 -8.94 8.50 14.62
N VAL A 231 -9.49 7.54 13.85
CA VAL A 231 -10.92 7.19 13.87
C VAL A 231 -11.11 6.00 14.81
N ASP A 232 -11.74 6.22 15.96
CA ASP A 232 -12.05 5.18 16.93
C ASP A 232 -13.49 5.32 17.44
N ARG A 233 -14.32 4.27 17.25
CA ARG A 233 -15.71 4.18 17.74
C ARG A 233 -16.57 5.41 17.45
N GLY A 234 -16.45 5.94 16.24
CA GLY A 234 -17.21 7.12 15.79
C GLY A 234 -16.63 8.48 16.19
N HIS A 235 -15.55 8.52 16.94
CA HIS A 235 -14.85 9.75 17.30
C HIS A 235 -13.59 9.94 16.46
N LEU A 236 -13.21 11.20 16.24
CA LEU A 236 -11.96 11.61 15.63
C LEU A 236 -11.03 12.22 16.68
N TYR A 237 -9.85 11.66 16.82
CA TYR A 237 -8.82 12.14 17.74
C TYR A 237 -7.64 12.72 16.95
N PRO A 238 -7.43 14.06 16.99
CA PRO A 238 -6.29 14.67 16.32
C PRO A 238 -5.02 14.55 17.18
N TYR A 239 -3.93 14.21 16.53
CA TYR A 239 -2.57 14.20 17.08
C TYR A 239 -1.68 15.07 16.21
N GLU A 240 -1.00 16.03 16.81
CA GLU A 240 -0.01 16.84 16.11
C GLU A 240 1.28 16.06 15.91
N GLY A 241 1.83 16.11 14.69
CA GLY A 241 3.03 15.42 14.29
C GLY A 241 2.77 14.29 13.30
N ASN A 242 3.84 13.55 12.98
CA ASN A 242 3.84 12.42 12.08
C ASN A 242 3.41 11.11 12.78
N TYR A 243 3.51 10.00 12.06
CA TYR A 243 3.11 8.68 12.59
C TYR A 243 3.93 8.27 13.83
N SER A 244 5.22 8.54 13.85
CA SER A 244 6.09 8.25 14.99
C SER A 244 5.67 9.02 16.25
N THR A 245 5.34 10.31 16.10
CA THR A 245 4.85 11.16 17.20
C THR A 245 3.46 10.70 17.69
N TYR A 246 2.60 10.28 16.76
CA TYR A 246 1.29 9.70 17.08
C TYR A 246 1.44 8.46 17.99
N LEU A 247 2.37 7.53 17.66
CA LEU A 247 2.61 6.34 18.48
C LEU A 247 3.00 6.70 19.92
N GLU A 248 3.91 7.69 20.09
CA GLU A 248 4.34 8.16 21.41
C GLU A 248 3.19 8.76 22.23
N THR A 249 2.38 9.56 21.57
CA THR A 249 1.26 10.26 22.24
C THR A 249 0.13 9.30 22.60
N LYS A 250 -0.14 8.32 21.69
CA LYS A 250 -1.14 7.28 21.94
C LYS A 250 -0.72 6.36 23.08
N GLU A 251 0.55 5.98 23.18
CA GLU A 251 1.07 5.20 24.33
C GLU A 251 0.79 5.91 25.65
N LYS A 252 1.14 7.19 25.75
CA LYS A 252 0.90 8.01 26.95
C LYS A 252 -0.59 8.14 27.29
N ARG A 253 -1.45 8.32 26.27
CA ARG A 253 -2.91 8.38 26.45
C ARG A 253 -3.48 7.08 27.03
N LEU A 254 -3.02 5.93 26.50
CA LEU A 254 -3.47 4.62 26.97
C LEU A 254 -3.01 4.30 28.39
N GLU A 255 -1.80 4.73 28.78
CA GLU A 255 -1.30 4.63 30.15
C GLU A 255 -2.20 5.40 31.14
N VAL A 256 -2.65 6.60 30.77
CA VAL A 256 -3.52 7.45 31.58
C VAL A 256 -4.95 6.91 31.67
N GLN A 257 -5.48 6.35 30.57
CA GLN A 257 -6.85 5.77 30.54
C GLN A 257 -6.99 4.45 31.29
N GLY A 258 -5.90 3.87 31.74
CA GLY A 258 -5.85 2.77 32.71
C GLY A 258 -6.37 1.41 32.23
N LYS A 259 -5.45 0.48 31.99
CA LYS A 259 -5.55 -0.97 32.23
C LYS A 259 -6.48 -1.86 31.37
N LYS A 260 -7.29 -1.36 30.45
CA LYS A 260 -8.07 -2.27 29.59
C LYS A 260 -7.31 -2.79 28.36
N ASP A 261 -6.21 -2.15 27.98
CA ASP A 261 -5.45 -2.46 26.76
C ASP A 261 -3.94 -2.66 26.99
N ALA A 262 -3.57 -3.41 28.03
CA ALA A 262 -2.16 -3.73 28.33
C ALA A 262 -1.42 -4.37 27.14
N LYS A 263 -2.13 -5.08 26.24
CA LYS A 263 -1.59 -5.67 25.02
C LYS A 263 -1.28 -4.63 23.97
N LEU A 264 -2.20 -3.68 23.73
CA LEU A 264 -2.01 -2.60 22.77
C LEU A 264 -0.86 -1.69 23.19
N ALA A 265 -0.78 -1.34 24.49
CA ALA A 265 0.34 -0.58 25.06
C ALA A 265 1.68 -1.31 24.87
N LYS A 266 1.71 -2.64 25.04
CA LYS A 266 2.92 -3.45 24.79
C LYS A 266 3.34 -3.39 23.32
N ARG A 267 2.41 -3.55 22.38
CA ARG A 267 2.68 -3.46 20.93
C ARG A 267 3.19 -2.08 20.52
N LEU A 268 2.52 -1.03 20.98
CA LEU A 268 2.94 0.36 20.73
C LEU A 268 4.35 0.63 21.25
N LYS A 269 4.66 0.12 22.44
CA LYS A 269 6.00 0.23 23.02
C LYS A 269 7.06 -0.50 22.18
N GLU A 270 6.77 -1.69 21.70
CA GLU A 270 7.66 -2.46 20.83
C GLU A 270 7.90 -1.76 19.48
N GLU A 271 6.85 -1.18 18.89
CA GLU A 271 6.92 -0.41 17.63
C GLU A 271 7.71 0.89 17.84
N LEU A 272 7.45 1.62 18.92
CA LEU A 272 8.16 2.84 19.28
C LEU A 272 9.65 2.60 19.55
N GLU A 273 10.00 1.52 20.26
CA GLU A 273 11.41 1.12 20.45
C GLU A 273 12.11 0.82 19.12
N TRP A 274 11.38 0.21 18.17
CA TRP A 274 11.90 -0.05 16.84
C TRP A 274 12.15 1.25 16.06
N VAL A 275 11.19 2.18 16.05
CA VAL A 275 11.33 3.51 15.42
C VAL A 275 12.53 4.28 15.97
N ARG A 276 12.73 4.31 17.27
CA ARG A 276 13.86 5.00 17.93
C ARG A 276 15.22 4.35 17.67
N SER A 277 15.27 3.13 17.16
CA SER A 277 16.52 2.46 16.84
C SER A 277 17.11 3.01 15.54
N SER A 278 18.44 3.31 15.53
CA SER A 278 19.15 3.69 14.29
C SER A 278 19.12 2.55 13.27
N ALA A 279 19.29 2.86 11.96
CA ALA A 279 19.32 1.85 10.89
C ALA A 279 20.33 0.72 11.18
N LYS A 280 21.55 1.06 11.66
CA LYS A 280 22.54 0.06 12.12
C LYS A 280 22.07 -0.73 13.34
N GLY A 281 21.36 -0.11 14.27
CA GLY A 281 20.77 -0.77 15.44
C GLY A 281 19.60 -1.69 15.05
N ARG A 282 18.84 -1.39 13.99
CA ARG A 282 17.79 -2.25 13.45
C ARG A 282 18.37 -3.53 12.85
N GLN A 283 19.46 -3.42 12.06
CA GLN A 283 20.19 -4.58 11.53
C GLN A 283 20.75 -5.49 12.62
N ALA A 284 21.40 -4.90 13.66
CA ALA A 284 21.94 -5.67 14.77
C ALA A 284 20.84 -6.37 15.57
N LYS A 285 19.68 -5.72 15.76
CA LYS A 285 18.50 -6.33 16.40
C LYS A 285 17.91 -7.46 15.56
N SER A 286 17.90 -7.36 14.22
CA SER A 286 17.48 -8.44 13.33
C SER A 286 18.39 -9.67 13.44
N LYS A 287 19.71 -9.48 13.45
CA LYS A 287 20.70 -10.55 13.67
C LYS A 287 20.62 -11.16 15.08
N ALA A 288 20.43 -10.34 16.11
CA ALA A 288 20.27 -10.80 17.49
C ALA A 288 18.94 -11.54 17.71
N ARG A 289 17.87 -11.20 16.96
CA ARG A 289 16.62 -11.93 16.98
C ARG A 289 16.73 -13.31 16.32
N LEU A 290 17.50 -13.44 15.24
CA LEU A 290 17.83 -14.74 14.63
C LEU A 290 18.52 -15.69 15.64
N ALA A 291 19.47 -15.18 16.43
CA ALA A 291 20.17 -15.96 17.46
C ALA A 291 19.27 -16.31 18.67
N ARG A 292 18.43 -15.34 19.11
CA ARG A 292 17.48 -15.53 20.21
C ARG A 292 16.36 -16.51 19.85
N TYR A 293 16.06 -16.61 18.58
CA TYR A 293 15.04 -17.50 18.04
C TYR A 293 15.42 -18.99 18.22
N GLU A 294 16.68 -19.34 18.05
CA GLU A 294 17.18 -20.71 18.30
C GLU A 294 17.01 -21.15 19.76
N GLU A 295 17.15 -20.23 20.71
CA GLU A 295 16.90 -20.47 22.13
C GLU A 295 15.39 -20.60 22.46
N MET A 296 14.56 -19.72 21.88
CA MET A 296 13.12 -19.68 22.19
C MET A 296 12.34 -20.82 21.53
N ALA A 297 12.78 -21.34 20.38
CA ALA A 297 12.14 -22.48 19.73
C ALA A 297 12.19 -23.76 20.58
N ALA A 298 13.23 -23.89 21.44
CA ALA A 298 13.35 -25.00 22.37
C ALA A 298 12.47 -24.84 23.64
N GLU A 299 12.15 -23.60 24.01
CA GLU A 299 11.39 -23.27 25.23
C GLU A 299 9.87 -23.12 24.97
N ALA A 300 9.48 -22.74 23.76
CA ALA A 300 8.08 -22.50 23.38
C ALA A 300 7.21 -23.77 23.29
N GLU A 301 7.80 -24.94 23.24
CA GLU A 301 7.06 -26.21 23.30
C GLU A 301 6.40 -26.49 24.66
N ARG A 302 6.74 -25.77 25.72
CA ARG A 302 6.36 -26.13 27.09
C ARG A 302 5.24 -25.29 27.74
N THR A 303 4.97 -24.05 27.32
CA THR A 303 4.00 -23.21 28.08
C THR A 303 3.37 -22.10 27.24
N ARG A 304 2.50 -22.41 26.30
CA ARG A 304 1.70 -21.38 25.59
C ARG A 304 0.22 -21.46 25.97
N LYS A 305 -0.26 -20.51 26.78
CA LYS A 305 -1.66 -20.07 26.71
C LYS A 305 -1.78 -19.30 25.40
N LEU A 306 -2.46 -19.93 24.44
CA LEU A 306 -2.76 -19.34 23.15
C LEU A 306 -3.63 -18.09 23.36
N ASP A 307 -3.09 -16.95 23.00
CA ASP A 307 -3.84 -15.71 22.97
C ASP A 307 -4.53 -15.59 21.61
N PHE A 308 -5.80 -16.00 21.56
CA PHE A 308 -6.57 -16.14 20.33
C PHE A 308 -6.96 -14.82 19.66
N GLU A 309 -6.52 -13.66 20.18
CA GLU A 309 -6.79 -12.36 19.59
C GLU A 309 -5.69 -11.88 18.62
N GLU A 310 -4.56 -12.60 18.52
CA GLU A 310 -3.40 -12.28 17.67
C GLU A 310 -3.21 -13.35 16.60
N ILE A 311 -2.69 -12.92 15.42
CA ILE A 311 -2.26 -13.86 14.39
C ILE A 311 -1.13 -14.71 14.98
N GLN A 312 -1.27 -16.01 14.87
CA GLN A 312 -0.25 -16.96 15.28
C GLN A 312 0.10 -17.87 14.10
N ILE A 313 1.41 -18.03 13.88
CA ILE A 313 1.92 -18.96 12.88
C ILE A 313 2.52 -20.14 13.64
N PRO A 314 1.79 -21.29 13.69
CA PRO A 314 2.30 -22.45 14.39
C PRO A 314 3.56 -23.00 13.72
N PRO A 315 4.50 -23.54 14.50
CA PRO A 315 5.69 -24.16 13.94
C PRO A 315 5.31 -25.35 13.06
N GLY A 316 5.83 -25.36 11.84
CA GLY A 316 5.78 -26.51 10.97
C GLY A 316 6.75 -27.63 11.42
N PRO A 317 6.96 -28.65 10.58
CA PRO A 317 8.01 -29.66 10.80
C PRO A 317 9.39 -29.00 10.96
N ARG A 318 10.29 -29.63 11.71
CA ARG A 318 11.65 -29.10 11.90
C ARG A 318 12.35 -28.92 10.57
N LEU A 319 12.83 -27.71 10.33
CA LEU A 319 13.52 -27.34 9.09
C LEU A 319 14.97 -27.86 9.12
N GLY A 320 15.40 -28.47 8.03
CA GLY A 320 16.79 -28.88 7.80
C GLY A 320 17.70 -27.70 7.45
N ASN A 321 18.96 -27.98 7.18
CA ASN A 321 19.94 -26.95 6.82
C ASN A 321 19.75 -26.44 5.37
N GLN A 322 19.28 -27.30 4.46
CA GLN A 322 18.94 -26.92 3.08
C GLN A 322 17.47 -26.57 3.03
N VAL A 323 17.15 -25.33 2.68
CA VAL A 323 15.77 -24.85 2.54
C VAL A 323 15.41 -24.72 1.08
N LEU A 324 15.98 -23.76 0.38
CA LEU A 324 15.77 -23.51 -1.03
C LEU A 324 17.07 -23.00 -1.65
N GLU A 325 17.50 -23.60 -2.72
CA GLU A 325 18.68 -23.23 -3.50
C GLU A 325 18.28 -23.05 -4.97
N ALA A 326 18.47 -21.87 -5.47
CA ALA A 326 18.21 -21.48 -6.85
C ALA A 326 19.55 -21.27 -7.57
N THR A 327 19.73 -21.91 -8.71
CA THR A 327 20.96 -21.81 -9.50
C THR A 327 20.63 -21.50 -10.95
N ASN A 328 21.04 -20.33 -11.42
CA ASN A 328 20.88 -19.87 -12.80
C ASN A 328 19.44 -20.02 -13.34
N LEU A 329 18.45 -19.62 -12.52
CA LEU A 329 17.05 -19.72 -12.92
C LEU A 329 16.75 -18.80 -14.11
N ASN A 330 16.04 -19.36 -15.08
CA ASN A 330 15.58 -18.63 -16.26
C ASN A 330 14.08 -18.89 -16.45
N LYS A 331 13.30 -17.81 -16.65
CA LYS A 331 11.88 -17.87 -16.94
C LYS A 331 11.43 -16.69 -17.78
N GLY A 332 10.62 -16.98 -18.79
CA GLY A 332 9.97 -15.98 -19.63
C GLY A 332 8.63 -16.45 -20.14
N PHE A 333 7.90 -15.53 -20.79
CA PHE A 333 6.64 -15.80 -21.49
C PHE A 333 6.60 -14.95 -22.77
N ASP A 334 6.16 -15.58 -23.86
CA ASP A 334 5.92 -14.93 -25.15
C ASP A 334 7.07 -14.02 -25.63
N GLY A 335 8.32 -14.51 -25.47
CA GLY A 335 9.52 -13.77 -25.87
C GLY A 335 9.98 -12.70 -24.88
N ARG A 336 9.30 -12.54 -23.73
CA ARG A 336 9.71 -11.66 -22.65
C ARG A 336 10.38 -12.45 -21.54
N THR A 337 11.66 -12.19 -21.28
CA THR A 337 12.39 -12.73 -20.14
C THR A 337 12.03 -11.97 -18.86
N LEU A 338 11.62 -12.69 -17.82
CA LEU A 338 11.31 -12.15 -16.50
C LEU A 338 12.40 -12.42 -15.48
N ILE A 339 13.07 -13.57 -15.62
CA ILE A 339 14.14 -14.01 -14.74
C ILE A 339 15.26 -14.51 -15.66
N ASP A 340 16.46 -13.97 -15.48
CA ASP A 340 17.65 -14.32 -16.26
C ASP A 340 18.83 -14.59 -15.31
N GLY A 341 19.26 -15.84 -15.24
CA GLY A 341 20.43 -16.26 -14.49
C GLY A 341 20.33 -16.08 -12.97
N LEU A 342 19.12 -15.99 -12.40
CA LEU A 342 18.92 -15.73 -10.97
C LEU A 342 19.47 -16.89 -10.11
N SER A 343 20.38 -16.55 -9.19
CA SER A 343 20.94 -17.51 -8.23
C SER A 343 20.86 -16.92 -6.80
N PHE A 344 20.30 -17.68 -5.88
CA PHE A 344 20.25 -17.32 -4.46
C PHE A 344 20.04 -18.56 -3.58
N THR A 345 20.36 -18.44 -2.31
CA THR A 345 20.12 -19.48 -1.31
C THR A 345 19.32 -18.90 -0.16
N LEU A 346 18.17 -19.49 0.13
CA LEU A 346 17.35 -19.11 1.28
C LEU A 346 17.97 -19.73 2.55
N PRO A 347 18.49 -18.90 3.48
CA PRO A 347 19.06 -19.40 4.71
C PRO A 347 17.95 -19.88 5.65
N ARG A 348 18.30 -20.78 6.54
CA ARG A 348 17.42 -21.26 7.61
C ARG A 348 16.96 -20.07 8.47
N ASN A 349 15.66 -20.04 8.81
CA ASN A 349 15.00 -18.95 9.53
C ASN A 349 15.11 -17.57 8.83
N GLY A 350 15.42 -17.57 7.53
CA GLY A 350 15.43 -16.35 6.73
C GLY A 350 14.04 -15.87 6.40
N ILE A 351 13.83 -14.56 6.51
CA ILE A 351 12.66 -13.87 5.98
C ILE A 351 13.14 -13.01 4.81
N VAL A 352 12.67 -13.34 3.61
CA VAL A 352 13.07 -12.69 2.37
C VAL A 352 11.98 -11.79 1.87
N GLY A 353 12.26 -10.50 1.73
CA GLY A 353 11.43 -9.56 1.02
C GLY A 353 11.71 -9.58 -0.48
N VAL A 354 10.69 -9.79 -1.31
CA VAL A 354 10.81 -9.72 -2.77
C VAL A 354 10.23 -8.38 -3.23
N VAL A 355 11.07 -7.54 -3.80
CA VAL A 355 10.72 -6.16 -4.19
C VAL A 355 10.97 -5.90 -5.67
N GLY A 356 10.20 -5.00 -6.24
CA GLY A 356 10.32 -4.59 -7.64
C GLY A 356 9.00 -4.10 -8.20
N PRO A 357 9.00 -3.49 -9.38
CA PRO A 357 7.79 -2.98 -10.04
C PRO A 357 6.73 -4.06 -10.28
N ASN A 358 5.50 -3.61 -10.54
CA ASN A 358 4.44 -4.54 -10.93
C ASN A 358 4.72 -5.13 -12.32
N GLY A 359 4.46 -6.44 -12.48
CA GLY A 359 4.63 -7.14 -13.75
C GLY A 359 6.05 -7.59 -14.09
N VAL A 360 7.04 -7.45 -13.19
CA VAL A 360 8.42 -7.91 -13.42
C VAL A 360 8.66 -9.40 -13.16
N GLY A 361 7.64 -10.13 -12.68
CA GLY A 361 7.74 -11.58 -12.50
C GLY A 361 7.79 -12.04 -11.03
N LYS A 362 7.50 -11.19 -10.05
CA LYS A 362 7.48 -11.56 -8.61
C LYS A 362 6.58 -12.78 -8.34
N SER A 363 5.31 -12.71 -8.72
CA SER A 363 4.36 -13.82 -8.54
C SER A 363 4.71 -15.03 -9.42
N THR A 364 5.35 -14.81 -10.58
CA THR A 364 5.88 -15.89 -11.42
C THR A 364 6.97 -16.67 -10.69
N LEU A 365 7.88 -15.98 -9.99
CA LEU A 365 8.89 -16.61 -9.15
C LEU A 365 8.23 -17.50 -8.08
N PHE A 366 7.17 -17.05 -7.42
CA PHE A 366 6.42 -17.86 -6.44
C PHE A 366 5.82 -19.11 -7.10
N LYS A 367 5.14 -18.95 -8.24
CA LYS A 367 4.55 -20.07 -8.97
C LYS A 367 5.61 -21.10 -9.40
N THR A 368 6.81 -20.62 -9.75
CA THR A 368 7.94 -21.49 -10.08
C THR A 368 8.45 -22.24 -8.84
N ILE A 369 8.58 -21.57 -7.69
CA ILE A 369 9.00 -22.22 -6.43
C ILE A 369 8.00 -23.30 -6.01
N VAL A 370 6.71 -23.05 -6.19
CA VAL A 370 5.64 -24.03 -5.84
C VAL A 370 5.50 -25.14 -6.88
N GLY A 371 6.10 -24.98 -8.07
CA GLY A 371 6.02 -25.96 -9.16
C GLY A 371 4.75 -25.83 -10.01
N LEU A 372 4.02 -24.72 -9.91
CA LEU A 372 2.87 -24.41 -10.77
C LEU A 372 3.30 -23.94 -12.17
N GLU A 373 4.47 -23.34 -12.26
CA GLU A 373 5.07 -22.88 -13.52
C GLU A 373 6.43 -23.57 -13.71
N PRO A 374 6.68 -24.21 -14.85
CA PRO A 374 7.97 -24.84 -15.12
C PRO A 374 9.04 -23.77 -15.37
N LEU A 375 10.29 -24.06 -15.00
CA LEU A 375 11.47 -23.29 -15.39
C LEU A 375 11.78 -23.49 -16.88
N ASP A 376 12.30 -22.44 -17.52
CA ASP A 376 12.84 -22.53 -18.87
C ASP A 376 14.31 -22.95 -18.85
N GLY A 377 15.00 -22.72 -17.71
CA GLY A 377 16.39 -23.13 -17.48
C GLY A 377 16.80 -22.94 -16.02
N GLY A 378 17.95 -23.54 -15.66
CA GLY A 378 18.47 -23.53 -14.30
C GLY A 378 17.97 -24.68 -13.44
N ASP A 379 18.31 -24.64 -12.15
CA ASP A 379 17.97 -25.68 -11.18
C ASP A 379 17.41 -25.07 -9.89
N LEU A 380 16.30 -25.61 -9.39
CA LEU A 380 15.68 -25.20 -8.15
C LEU A 380 15.58 -26.41 -7.21
N LYS A 381 16.34 -26.38 -6.13
CA LYS A 381 16.35 -27.43 -5.11
C LYS A 381 15.62 -26.99 -3.87
N ILE A 382 14.59 -27.75 -3.50
CA ILE A 382 13.87 -27.60 -2.26
C ILE A 382 14.29 -28.70 -1.30
N GLY A 383 14.64 -28.33 -0.07
CA GLY A 383 15.10 -29.27 0.96
C GLY A 383 14.03 -30.32 1.28
N GLN A 384 14.44 -31.55 1.53
CA GLN A 384 13.52 -32.68 1.80
C GLN A 384 12.64 -32.48 3.05
N THR A 385 13.06 -31.62 3.99
CA THR A 385 12.31 -31.30 5.21
C THR A 385 11.38 -30.11 5.03
N VAL A 386 11.39 -29.48 3.86
CA VAL A 386 10.56 -28.31 3.58
C VAL A 386 9.12 -28.73 3.32
N LYS A 387 8.21 -28.11 4.07
CA LYS A 387 6.77 -28.14 3.82
C LYS A 387 6.33 -26.74 3.44
N LEU A 388 5.99 -26.55 2.17
CA LEU A 388 5.52 -25.28 1.64
C LEU A 388 4.10 -24.95 2.14
N SER A 389 3.86 -23.67 2.45
CA SER A 389 2.54 -23.07 2.59
C SER A 389 2.41 -21.94 1.57
N TYR A 390 1.48 -22.10 0.65
CA TYR A 390 1.15 -21.10 -0.38
C TYR A 390 -0.31 -21.25 -0.78
N VAL A 391 -1.00 -20.13 -0.92
CA VAL A 391 -2.33 -20.06 -1.52
C VAL A 391 -2.28 -19.08 -2.68
N ASP A 392 -2.61 -19.55 -3.87
CA ASP A 392 -2.71 -18.72 -5.06
C ASP A 392 -3.85 -17.70 -4.87
N GLN A 393 -3.60 -16.45 -5.22
CA GLN A 393 -4.60 -15.38 -5.23
C GLN A 393 -5.70 -15.59 -6.29
N SER A 394 -5.50 -16.55 -7.21
CA SER A 394 -6.52 -16.91 -8.19
C SER A 394 -7.76 -17.50 -7.49
N ARG A 395 -8.94 -17.15 -8.00
CA ARG A 395 -10.26 -17.54 -7.45
C ARG A 395 -10.56 -19.05 -7.46
N ALA A 396 -9.62 -19.88 -7.85
CA ALA A 396 -9.80 -21.32 -7.99
C ALA A 396 -9.85 -22.01 -6.61
N GLY A 397 -11.03 -22.42 -6.18
CA GLY A 397 -11.24 -23.32 -5.05
C GLY A 397 -12.07 -22.81 -3.88
N ILE A 398 -12.43 -21.53 -3.81
CA ILE A 398 -13.32 -21.01 -2.77
C ILE A 398 -14.77 -21.06 -3.26
N ASP A 399 -15.63 -21.85 -2.60
CA ASP A 399 -17.06 -21.86 -2.88
C ASP A 399 -17.69 -20.50 -2.48
N PRO A 400 -18.21 -19.72 -3.44
CA PRO A 400 -18.75 -18.39 -3.17
C PRO A 400 -19.99 -18.39 -2.26
N LYS A 401 -20.64 -19.54 -2.10
CA LYS A 401 -21.84 -19.71 -1.25
C LYS A 401 -21.53 -19.99 0.20
N LYS A 402 -20.34 -20.55 0.50
CA LYS A 402 -19.90 -20.81 1.86
C LYS A 402 -19.65 -19.50 2.60
N THR A 403 -19.95 -19.46 3.87
CA THR A 403 -19.56 -18.35 4.73
C THR A 403 -18.04 -18.32 4.91
N LEU A 404 -17.50 -17.14 5.22
CA LEU A 404 -16.07 -16.98 5.50
C LEU A 404 -15.59 -17.98 6.56
N TRP A 405 -16.38 -18.15 7.66
CA TRP A 405 -16.07 -19.13 8.69
C TRP A 405 -16.05 -20.56 8.16
N GLU A 406 -17.03 -20.97 7.36
CA GLU A 406 -17.08 -22.32 6.76
C GLU A 406 -15.90 -22.58 5.80
N VAL A 407 -15.46 -21.57 5.05
CA VAL A 407 -14.28 -21.69 4.16
C VAL A 407 -13.01 -22.00 4.97
N VAL A 408 -12.83 -21.37 6.12
CA VAL A 408 -11.64 -21.58 6.96
C VAL A 408 -11.78 -22.86 7.81
N SER A 409 -12.97 -23.12 8.36
CA SER A 409 -13.17 -24.16 9.36
C SER A 409 -13.72 -25.47 8.82
N ASP A 410 -14.19 -25.49 7.56
CA ASP A 410 -14.98 -26.61 7.01
C ASP A 410 -16.21 -26.95 7.87
N GLY A 411 -16.75 -25.96 8.62
CA GLY A 411 -17.87 -26.11 9.51
C GLY A 411 -17.53 -26.68 10.90
N LEU A 412 -16.24 -26.82 11.22
CA LEU A 412 -15.80 -27.35 12.52
C LEU A 412 -15.59 -26.23 13.54
N ASP A 413 -15.99 -26.41 14.77
CA ASP A 413 -15.77 -25.47 15.88
C ASP A 413 -14.28 -25.37 16.27
N TYR A 414 -13.53 -26.47 16.12
CA TYR A 414 -12.09 -26.55 16.31
C TYR A 414 -11.40 -26.94 15.01
N ILE A 415 -10.28 -26.30 14.73
CA ILE A 415 -9.48 -26.55 13.53
C ILE A 415 -8.03 -26.84 13.90
N GLN A 416 -7.39 -27.65 13.08
CA GLN A 416 -5.95 -27.83 13.12
C GLN A 416 -5.27 -26.71 12.33
N VAL A 417 -4.37 -25.98 13.02
CA VAL A 417 -3.51 -24.98 12.41
C VAL A 417 -2.07 -25.44 12.62
N GLY A 418 -1.50 -26.03 11.59
CA GLY A 418 -0.24 -26.77 11.74
C GLY A 418 -0.37 -27.96 12.70
N ASN A 419 0.33 -27.92 13.83
CA ASN A 419 0.30 -28.95 14.87
C ASN A 419 -0.56 -28.56 16.10
N VAL A 420 -1.26 -27.42 16.03
CA VAL A 420 -2.03 -26.87 17.15
C VAL A 420 -3.52 -26.91 16.84
N GLU A 421 -4.32 -27.42 17.77
CA GLU A 421 -5.78 -27.36 17.70
C GLU A 421 -6.28 -26.07 18.38
N MET A 422 -7.15 -25.32 17.70
CA MET A 422 -7.68 -24.07 18.22
C MET A 422 -9.13 -23.81 17.79
N PRO A 423 -9.90 -22.98 18.55
CA PRO A 423 -11.25 -22.61 18.17
C PRO A 423 -11.26 -21.85 16.83
N SER A 424 -12.04 -22.34 15.87
CA SER A 424 -12.07 -21.80 14.51
C SER A 424 -12.52 -20.34 14.45
N ARG A 425 -13.50 -19.97 15.27
CA ARG A 425 -14.01 -18.60 15.32
C ARG A 425 -12.98 -17.61 15.88
N ALA A 426 -12.18 -18.02 16.84
CA ALA A 426 -11.08 -17.23 17.39
C ALA A 426 -9.95 -17.07 16.37
N TYR A 427 -9.61 -18.14 15.66
CA TYR A 427 -8.64 -18.08 14.57
C TYR A 427 -9.07 -17.09 13.49
N VAL A 428 -10.31 -17.16 13.01
CA VAL A 428 -10.86 -16.23 12.02
C VAL A 428 -10.90 -14.80 12.55
N ALA A 429 -11.18 -14.61 13.83
CA ALA A 429 -11.22 -13.28 14.47
C ALA A 429 -9.84 -12.60 14.51
N SER A 430 -8.73 -13.36 14.62
CA SER A 430 -7.37 -12.81 14.64
C SER A 430 -6.98 -12.14 13.32
N PHE A 431 -7.67 -12.46 12.21
CA PHE A 431 -7.52 -11.81 10.90
C PHE A 431 -8.49 -10.62 10.69
N GLY A 432 -9.07 -10.09 11.76
CA GLY A 432 -9.98 -8.94 11.73
C GLY A 432 -11.43 -9.26 11.38
N PHE A 433 -11.82 -10.53 11.26
CA PHE A 433 -13.20 -10.93 11.00
C PHE A 433 -13.95 -11.21 12.29
N LYS A 434 -14.68 -10.23 12.81
CA LYS A 434 -15.38 -10.32 14.11
C LYS A 434 -16.90 -10.42 13.92
N GLY A 435 -17.55 -11.19 14.79
CA GLY A 435 -19.02 -11.26 14.88
C GLY A 435 -19.70 -11.62 13.55
N ALA A 436 -20.52 -10.72 13.02
CA ALA A 436 -21.31 -10.94 11.81
C ALA A 436 -20.46 -11.10 10.53
N ASP A 437 -19.23 -10.57 10.50
CA ASP A 437 -18.35 -10.69 9.32
C ASP A 437 -18.01 -12.14 9.00
N GLN A 438 -17.93 -13.01 10.01
CA GLN A 438 -17.67 -14.43 9.85
C GLN A 438 -18.79 -15.17 9.09
N GLN A 439 -20.00 -14.61 9.06
CA GLN A 439 -21.17 -15.17 8.38
C GLN A 439 -21.35 -14.65 6.95
N LYS A 440 -20.51 -13.72 6.49
CA LYS A 440 -20.56 -13.23 5.12
C LYS A 440 -20.23 -14.34 4.13
N PRO A 441 -21.02 -14.53 3.05
CA PRO A 441 -20.64 -15.44 1.96
C PRO A 441 -19.31 -15.02 1.32
N ALA A 442 -18.46 -15.99 1.00
CA ALA A 442 -17.16 -15.71 0.41
C ALA A 442 -17.24 -14.98 -0.96
N GLY A 443 -18.35 -15.15 -1.67
CA GLY A 443 -18.59 -14.49 -2.95
C GLY A 443 -18.79 -12.97 -2.89
N VAL A 444 -19.22 -12.43 -1.74
CA VAL A 444 -19.48 -10.99 -1.55
C VAL A 444 -18.37 -10.24 -0.81
N LEU A 445 -17.26 -10.93 -0.50
CA LEU A 445 -16.12 -10.32 0.17
C LEU A 445 -15.46 -9.27 -0.73
N SER A 446 -15.11 -8.12 -0.13
CA SER A 446 -14.26 -7.10 -0.76
C SER A 446 -12.87 -7.68 -1.09
N GLY A 447 -12.10 -6.97 -1.91
CA GLY A 447 -10.71 -7.35 -2.23
C GLY A 447 -9.87 -7.57 -0.97
N GLY A 448 -9.92 -6.62 -0.04
CA GLY A 448 -9.18 -6.71 1.22
C GLY A 448 -9.66 -7.81 2.16
N GLU A 449 -10.97 -8.05 2.27
CA GLU A 449 -11.48 -9.19 3.04
C GLU A 449 -11.02 -10.52 2.42
N ARG A 450 -10.94 -10.59 1.10
CA ARG A 450 -10.43 -11.77 0.40
C ARG A 450 -8.94 -12.01 0.63
N ASN A 451 -8.13 -10.95 0.63
CA ASN A 451 -6.72 -11.04 0.95
C ASN A 451 -6.48 -11.56 2.37
N ARG A 452 -7.23 -11.05 3.35
CA ARG A 452 -7.18 -11.55 4.73
C ARG A 452 -7.61 -13.01 4.85
N LEU A 453 -8.63 -13.43 4.09
CA LEU A 453 -9.05 -14.83 4.03
C LEU A 453 -7.95 -15.72 3.44
N ASN A 454 -7.32 -15.31 2.35
CA ASN A 454 -6.20 -16.04 1.74
C ASN A 454 -5.02 -16.16 2.70
N LEU A 455 -4.70 -15.09 3.41
CA LEU A 455 -3.67 -15.11 4.46
C LEU A 455 -4.00 -16.14 5.55
N ALA A 456 -5.24 -16.15 6.05
CA ALA A 456 -5.68 -17.12 7.04
C ALA A 456 -5.57 -18.57 6.52
N LEU A 457 -5.98 -18.83 5.28
CA LEU A 457 -5.85 -20.14 4.64
C LEU A 457 -4.39 -20.57 4.46
N THR A 458 -3.51 -19.65 4.09
CA THR A 458 -2.06 -19.93 3.94
C THR A 458 -1.44 -20.34 5.26
N LEU A 459 -1.70 -19.57 6.31
CA LEU A 459 -1.12 -19.83 7.63
C LEU A 459 -1.72 -21.09 8.30
N LYS A 460 -2.98 -21.42 8.01
CA LYS A 460 -3.64 -22.68 8.47
C LYS A 460 -2.88 -23.92 7.99
N GLN A 461 -2.21 -23.90 6.82
CA GLN A 461 -1.52 -25.06 6.27
C GLN A 461 -0.38 -25.59 7.14
N GLY A 462 0.21 -24.73 8.00
CA GLY A 462 1.25 -25.13 8.95
C GLY A 462 2.53 -25.65 8.28
N GLY A 463 2.98 -24.98 7.23
CA GLY A 463 4.28 -25.24 6.61
C GLY A 463 5.44 -24.64 7.42
N ASN A 464 6.66 -24.98 7.02
CA ASN A 464 7.89 -24.40 7.56
C ASN A 464 8.64 -23.50 6.55
N LEU A 465 8.11 -23.38 5.31
CA LEU A 465 8.43 -22.35 4.34
C LEU A 465 7.11 -21.72 3.86
N ILE A 466 6.90 -20.45 4.17
CA ILE A 466 5.67 -19.73 3.85
C ILE A 466 5.95 -18.75 2.71
N LEU A 467 5.12 -18.78 1.67
CA LEU A 467 5.15 -17.82 0.58
C LEU A 467 3.92 -16.93 0.69
N LEU A 468 4.13 -15.62 0.85
CA LEU A 468 3.08 -14.60 0.99
C LEU A 468 3.19 -13.61 -0.17
N ASP A 469 2.13 -13.53 -0.98
CA ASP A 469 2.02 -12.59 -2.10
C ASP A 469 1.12 -11.42 -1.70
N GLU A 470 1.71 -10.23 -1.53
CA GLU A 470 1.09 -8.98 -1.11
C GLU A 470 0.19 -9.12 0.15
N PRO A 471 0.69 -9.75 1.24
CA PRO A 471 -0.13 -9.99 2.43
C PRO A 471 -0.45 -8.71 3.21
N THR A 472 0.25 -7.63 2.94
CA THR A 472 0.12 -6.34 3.63
C THR A 472 -1.00 -5.48 3.07
N ASN A 473 -1.45 -5.76 1.84
CA ASN A 473 -2.51 -5.00 1.18
C ASN A 473 -3.83 -5.11 1.96
N ASP A 474 -4.48 -3.97 2.18
CA ASP A 474 -5.78 -3.84 2.86
C ASP A 474 -5.80 -4.35 4.32
N LEU A 475 -4.65 -4.58 4.95
CA LEU A 475 -4.57 -4.84 6.39
C LEU A 475 -4.53 -3.50 7.13
N ASP A 476 -5.28 -3.41 8.24
CA ASP A 476 -5.11 -2.27 9.14
C ASP A 476 -3.81 -2.39 9.96
N VAL A 477 -3.39 -1.28 10.53
CA VAL A 477 -2.12 -1.18 11.26
C VAL A 477 -2.01 -2.19 12.40
N GLU A 478 -3.13 -2.51 13.08
CA GLU A 478 -3.14 -3.48 14.18
C GLU A 478 -2.93 -4.90 13.66
N THR A 479 -3.61 -5.27 12.58
CA THR A 479 -3.47 -6.59 11.93
C THR A 479 -2.09 -6.75 11.30
N LEU A 480 -1.54 -5.68 10.67
CA LEU A 480 -0.16 -5.65 10.17
C LEU A 480 0.84 -5.91 11.30
N GLY A 481 0.75 -5.18 12.41
CA GLY A 481 1.63 -5.39 13.56
C GLY A 481 1.53 -6.81 14.13
N SER A 482 0.33 -7.40 14.12
CA SER A 482 0.13 -8.80 14.52
C SER A 482 0.82 -9.78 13.58
N LEU A 483 0.73 -9.57 12.25
CA LEU A 483 1.41 -10.40 11.24
C LEU A 483 2.92 -10.28 11.34
N GLU A 484 3.44 -9.07 11.52
CA GLU A 484 4.89 -8.83 11.72
C GLU A 484 5.42 -9.60 12.93
N ASN A 485 4.76 -9.48 14.07
CA ASN A 485 5.14 -10.20 15.28
C ASN A 485 5.08 -11.72 15.08
N ALA A 486 4.01 -12.21 14.42
CA ALA A 486 3.88 -13.63 14.12
C ALA A 486 5.01 -14.17 13.22
N LEU A 487 5.42 -13.40 12.21
CA LEU A 487 6.55 -13.76 11.33
C LEU A 487 7.90 -13.69 12.06
N LEU A 488 8.09 -12.71 12.94
CA LEU A 488 9.30 -12.59 13.74
C LEU A 488 9.45 -13.72 14.76
N GLU A 489 8.33 -14.28 15.22
CA GLU A 489 8.32 -15.43 16.13
C GLU A 489 8.27 -16.78 15.39
N PHE A 490 8.07 -16.78 14.07
CA PHE A 490 7.93 -18.00 13.29
C PHE A 490 9.25 -18.77 13.15
N PRO A 491 9.30 -20.09 13.50
CA PRO A 491 10.51 -20.91 13.47
C PRO A 491 10.87 -21.46 12.08
N GLY A 492 10.27 -20.97 11.05
CA GLY A 492 10.52 -21.37 9.68
C GLY A 492 11.13 -20.26 8.85
N CYS A 493 11.01 -20.41 7.55
CA CYS A 493 11.37 -19.38 6.58
C CYS A 493 10.10 -18.76 5.98
N ALA A 494 10.19 -17.48 5.62
CA ALA A 494 9.15 -16.81 4.87
C ALA A 494 9.75 -16.09 3.66
N VAL A 495 9.03 -16.11 2.54
CA VAL A 495 9.32 -15.25 1.39
C VAL A 495 8.07 -14.41 1.16
N VAL A 496 8.23 -13.10 1.18
CA VAL A 496 7.13 -12.14 1.17
C VAL A 496 7.30 -11.17 0.01
N ILE A 497 6.37 -11.18 -0.93
CA ILE A 497 6.25 -10.11 -1.93
C ILE A 497 5.43 -9.00 -1.28
N THR A 498 5.97 -7.80 -1.15
CA THR A 498 5.24 -6.63 -0.66
C THR A 498 5.90 -5.33 -1.08
N HIS A 499 5.10 -4.28 -1.15
CA HIS A 499 5.55 -2.91 -1.35
C HIS A 499 5.61 -2.11 -0.05
N ASP A 500 5.20 -2.70 1.08
CA ASP A 500 5.29 -2.08 2.40
C ASP A 500 6.74 -2.08 2.90
N ARG A 501 7.41 -0.94 2.75
CA ARG A 501 8.82 -0.73 3.14
C ARG A 501 9.01 -0.86 4.65
N TRP A 502 8.06 -0.37 5.45
CA TRP A 502 8.09 -0.46 6.90
C TRP A 502 8.04 -1.92 7.39
N PHE A 503 7.16 -2.70 6.77
CA PHE A 503 7.08 -4.14 7.01
C PHE A 503 8.41 -4.83 6.69
N LEU A 504 8.99 -4.56 5.51
CA LEU A 504 10.27 -5.15 5.09
C LEU A 504 11.42 -4.76 6.02
N ASP A 505 11.46 -3.51 6.48
CA ASP A 505 12.49 -3.06 7.43
C ASP A 505 12.40 -3.75 8.78
N ARG A 506 11.17 -4.08 9.19
CA ARG A 506 10.92 -4.70 10.48
C ARG A 506 11.17 -6.20 10.48
N VAL A 507 10.80 -6.90 9.41
CA VAL A 507 10.79 -8.37 9.38
C VAL A 507 11.85 -8.98 8.48
N ALA A 508 12.23 -8.35 7.36
CA ALA A 508 13.12 -8.96 6.38
C ALA A 508 14.56 -9.08 6.90
N THR A 509 15.14 -10.23 6.67
CA THR A 509 16.57 -10.51 6.89
C THR A 509 17.36 -10.43 5.59
N HIS A 510 16.68 -10.60 4.47
CA HIS A 510 17.24 -10.55 3.12
C HIS A 510 16.24 -9.89 2.18
N ILE A 511 16.77 -9.24 1.15
CA ILE A 511 15.98 -8.65 0.06
C ILE A 511 16.38 -9.30 -1.25
N LEU A 512 15.39 -9.71 -2.01
CA LEU A 512 15.52 -10.10 -3.42
C LEU A 512 14.87 -9.01 -4.25
N ALA A 513 15.70 -8.14 -4.81
CA ALA A 513 15.24 -6.95 -5.53
C ALA A 513 15.37 -7.14 -7.05
N TRP A 514 14.33 -6.72 -7.78
CA TRP A 514 14.46 -6.52 -9.21
C TRP A 514 15.16 -5.19 -9.50
N GLU A 515 16.26 -5.26 -10.23
CA GLU A 515 17.09 -4.11 -10.63
C GLU A 515 17.26 -4.08 -12.16
N GLY A 516 16.22 -4.49 -12.89
CA GLY A 516 16.27 -4.49 -14.34
C GLY A 516 16.45 -3.10 -14.93
N THR A 517 17.23 -3.04 -16.01
CA THR A 517 17.46 -1.86 -16.85
C THR A 517 16.96 -2.15 -18.26
N ASP A 518 16.95 -1.13 -19.14
CA ASP A 518 16.62 -1.30 -20.56
C ASP A 518 17.56 -2.29 -21.27
N GLU A 519 18.82 -2.39 -20.81
CA GLU A 519 19.81 -3.32 -21.35
C GLU A 519 19.66 -4.73 -20.79
N ASN A 520 19.28 -4.86 -19.52
CA ASN A 520 19.04 -6.12 -18.82
C ASN A 520 17.74 -6.08 -18.03
N PRO A 521 16.56 -6.26 -18.66
CA PRO A 521 15.26 -6.10 -18.04
C PRO A 521 14.88 -7.22 -17.06
N ALA A 522 15.69 -8.26 -16.93
CA ALA A 522 15.42 -9.42 -16.08
C ALA A 522 16.44 -9.58 -14.93
N SER A 523 17.14 -8.50 -14.57
CA SER A 523 18.16 -8.51 -13.52
C SER A 523 17.55 -8.53 -12.14
N TRP A 524 18.02 -9.45 -11.30
CA TRP A 524 17.64 -9.57 -9.89
C TRP A 524 18.87 -9.51 -9.01
N TYR A 525 18.76 -8.84 -7.87
CA TYR A 525 19.85 -8.66 -6.91
C TYR A 525 19.48 -9.24 -5.55
N TRP A 526 20.36 -10.10 -5.02
CA TRP A 526 20.23 -10.68 -3.69
C TRP A 526 21.04 -9.88 -2.68
N PHE A 527 20.39 -9.43 -1.61
CA PHE A 527 21.01 -8.62 -0.58
C PHE A 527 20.72 -9.17 0.82
N GLU A 528 21.74 -9.24 1.67
CA GLU A 528 21.60 -9.58 3.11
C GLU A 528 21.39 -8.33 3.93
N GLY A 529 20.19 -8.12 4.46
CA GLY A 529 19.79 -6.97 5.25
C GLY A 529 18.31 -6.65 5.09
N ASN A 530 17.87 -5.57 5.73
CA ASN A 530 16.52 -5.04 5.60
C ASN A 530 16.41 -4.08 4.40
N PHE A 531 15.21 -3.54 4.16
CA PHE A 531 14.96 -2.71 2.99
C PHE A 531 15.74 -1.38 3.01
N ALA A 532 15.81 -0.69 4.17
CA ALA A 532 16.56 0.56 4.29
C ALA A 532 18.05 0.37 3.95
N SER A 533 18.66 -0.71 4.45
CA SER A 533 20.05 -1.02 4.14
C SER A 533 20.27 -1.43 2.68
N TYR A 534 19.28 -2.06 2.07
CA TYR A 534 19.29 -2.35 0.64
C TYR A 534 19.24 -1.06 -0.19
N GLU A 535 18.37 -0.10 0.16
CA GLU A 535 18.29 1.19 -0.55
C GLU A 535 19.60 1.98 -0.45
N GLU A 536 20.21 2.05 0.75
CA GLU A 536 21.54 2.65 0.91
C GLU A 536 22.59 1.98 0.00
N ASN A 537 22.60 0.65 -0.03
CA ASN A 537 23.51 -0.12 -0.88
C ASN A 537 23.23 0.09 -2.37
N LYS A 538 21.95 0.18 -2.77
CA LYS A 538 21.55 0.46 -4.16
C LYS A 538 22.07 1.82 -4.62
N VAL A 539 21.92 2.86 -3.79
CA VAL A 539 22.46 4.20 -4.08
C VAL A 539 23.98 4.22 -4.17
N GLU A 540 24.68 3.51 -3.27
CA GLU A 540 26.13 3.38 -3.33
C GLU A 540 26.63 2.71 -4.62
N ARG A 541 25.96 1.63 -5.08
CA ARG A 541 26.37 0.84 -6.25
C ARG A 541 26.00 1.50 -7.59
N LEU A 542 24.78 2.04 -7.66
CA LEU A 542 24.15 2.47 -8.91
C LEU A 542 24.06 4.00 -9.03
N GLY A 543 24.42 4.73 -7.98
CA GLY A 543 24.35 6.20 -7.92
C GLY A 543 22.99 6.74 -7.49
N PRO A 544 22.91 8.07 -7.20
CA PRO A 544 21.69 8.70 -6.66
C PRO A 544 20.49 8.66 -7.61
N GLU A 545 20.71 8.53 -8.91
CA GLU A 545 19.64 8.44 -9.90
C GLU A 545 18.89 7.10 -9.84
N ALA A 546 19.50 6.05 -9.30
CA ALA A 546 18.87 4.76 -9.13
C ALA A 546 17.71 4.78 -8.08
N ALA A 547 17.61 5.84 -7.28
CA ALA A 547 16.49 6.07 -6.37
C ALA A 547 15.28 6.74 -7.04
N ARG A 548 15.40 7.17 -8.32
CA ARG A 548 14.30 7.82 -9.04
C ARG A 548 13.44 6.78 -9.77
N PRO A 549 12.10 6.93 -9.74
CA PRO A 549 11.21 6.03 -10.46
C PRO A 549 11.45 6.12 -11.98
N HIS A 550 11.65 4.98 -12.63
CA HIS A 550 11.77 4.88 -14.08
C HIS A 550 10.60 4.08 -14.64
N ARG A 551 10.06 4.54 -15.76
CA ARG A 551 9.10 3.75 -16.52
C ARG A 551 9.82 2.55 -17.13
N VAL A 552 9.36 1.34 -16.84
CA VAL A 552 9.84 0.14 -17.53
C VAL A 552 9.22 0.14 -18.92
N THR A 553 10.02 0.50 -19.93
CA THR A 553 9.60 0.46 -21.34
C THR A 553 9.60 -0.99 -21.82
N TYR A 554 8.43 -1.57 -21.99
CA TYR A 554 8.30 -2.89 -22.59
C TYR A 554 8.20 -2.76 -24.12
N ARG A 555 8.96 -3.59 -24.84
CA ARG A 555 8.78 -3.74 -26.30
C ARG A 555 7.32 -4.07 -26.59
N LYS A 556 6.67 -3.31 -27.48
CA LYS A 556 5.28 -3.57 -27.92
C LYS A 556 5.19 -5.00 -28.43
N LEU A 557 4.23 -5.76 -27.91
CA LEU A 557 3.83 -7.03 -28.53
C LEU A 557 3.25 -6.70 -29.90
N THR A 558 3.98 -6.99 -30.96
CA THR A 558 3.42 -7.07 -32.33
C THR A 558 2.69 -8.40 -32.41
N ARG A 559 1.37 -8.36 -32.50
CA ARG A 559 0.58 -9.49 -33.00
C ARG A 559 0.90 -9.60 -34.49
N ASP A 560 1.60 -10.65 -34.88
CA ASP A 560 1.61 -11.17 -36.24
C ASP A 560 0.31 -11.94 -36.49
#